data_f4f53b90c2f2d317de9ae8823aac8546
#
_entry.id   f4f53b90c2f2d317de9ae8823aac8546
#
_cell.length_a   1.000
_cell.length_b   1.000
_cell.length_c   1.000
_cell.angle_alpha   90.00
_cell.angle_beta   90.00
_cell.angle_gamma   90.00
#
_symmetry.space_group_name_H-M   'P 1'
#
loop_
_entity.id
_entity.type
_entity.pdbx_description
1 polymer ?
#
loop_
_entity_poly.entity_id
_entity_poly.type
_entity_poly.pdbx_seq_one_letter_code
_entity_poly.pdbx_strand_id
1 'polypeptide(L)'
;MLRSQRGFTFVEMLVGMLIMSVVVGMISSTLYYMLILPTWQGDHLTALNELRFALDTIQLDGVQAQSFTSGEAPDYGYFTWNYFDNDTGNVTAYTKSYSYDADEGRLLREDSKEGNVRAIASRIASSEDVTFVPSEDGKAVTVTITVTVNSARSEATTETGTRDIEMRLTP
;
A
#
# COMPACT_ATOMS: atom_id res chain seq x y z
N MET A 1 20.67 -72.70 -14.16
CA MET A 1 20.49 -72.09 -12.85
C MET A 1 19.20 -71.28 -12.86
N LEU A 2 18.12 -71.81 -12.29
CA LEU A 2 16.82 -71.12 -12.18
C LEU A 2 16.92 -70.16 -10.99
N ARG A 3 16.88 -68.86 -11.28
CA ARG A 3 16.83 -67.79 -10.28
C ARG A 3 15.44 -67.84 -9.64
N SER A 4 15.38 -68.20 -8.34
CA SER A 4 14.17 -68.16 -7.55
C SER A 4 13.61 -66.75 -7.53
N GLN A 5 12.51 -66.51 -8.23
CA GLN A 5 11.72 -65.27 -8.14
C GLN A 5 10.95 -65.34 -6.83
N ARG A 6 11.38 -64.55 -5.83
CA ARG A 6 10.60 -64.30 -4.63
C ARG A 6 9.49 -63.32 -4.98
N GLY A 7 8.23 -63.78 -4.92
CA GLY A 7 7.06 -62.91 -5.07
C GLY A 7 6.92 -61.98 -3.83
N PHE A 8 6.43 -60.77 -4.03
CA PHE A 8 6.06 -59.86 -2.94
C PHE A 8 4.96 -60.48 -2.07
N THR A 9 5.12 -60.37 -0.75
CA THR A 9 4.09 -60.77 0.20
C THR A 9 3.00 -59.70 0.27
N PHE A 10 1.75 -60.14 0.58
CA PHE A 10 0.61 -59.19 0.75
C PHE A 10 0.91 -58.13 1.82
N VAL A 11 1.66 -58.48 2.87
CA VAL A 11 2.06 -57.56 3.94
C VAL A 11 3.05 -56.51 3.44
N GLU A 12 4.04 -56.88 2.60
CA GLU A 12 4.95 -55.92 1.98
C GLU A 12 4.21 -54.88 1.10
N MET A 13 3.21 -55.34 0.38
CA MET A 13 2.38 -54.44 -0.45
C MET A 13 1.57 -53.49 0.40
N LEU A 14 1.00 -53.94 1.53
CA LEU A 14 0.25 -53.11 2.48
C LEU A 14 1.17 -52.04 3.14
N VAL A 15 2.35 -52.42 3.59
CA VAL A 15 3.32 -51.52 4.17
C VAL A 15 3.82 -50.49 3.14
N GLY A 16 4.08 -50.94 1.90
CA GLY A 16 4.43 -50.07 0.80
C GLY A 16 3.38 -48.98 0.50
N MET A 17 2.08 -49.37 0.45
CA MET A 17 0.99 -48.42 0.26
C MET A 17 0.87 -47.43 1.41
N LEU A 18 1.07 -47.85 2.65
CA LEU A 18 1.04 -46.97 3.82
C LEU A 18 2.16 -45.93 3.78
N ILE A 19 3.37 -46.37 3.49
CA ILE A 19 4.52 -45.43 3.33
C ILE A 19 4.26 -44.44 2.19
N MET A 20 3.77 -44.94 1.05
CA MET A 20 3.47 -44.13 -0.13
C MET A 20 2.41 -43.07 0.19
N SER A 21 1.36 -43.41 0.95
CA SER A 21 0.30 -42.47 1.32
C SER A 21 0.84 -41.31 2.21
N VAL A 22 1.76 -41.61 3.13
CA VAL A 22 2.40 -40.59 3.97
C VAL A 22 3.29 -39.67 3.13
N VAL A 23 4.09 -40.24 2.22
CA VAL A 23 4.98 -39.47 1.33
C VAL A 23 4.16 -38.56 0.41
N VAL A 24 3.09 -39.07 -0.21
CA VAL A 24 2.20 -38.27 -1.06
C VAL A 24 1.53 -37.14 -0.25
N GLY A 25 1.10 -37.43 0.98
CA GLY A 25 0.54 -36.41 1.89
C GLY A 25 1.53 -35.28 2.20
N MET A 26 2.79 -35.62 2.49
CA MET A 26 3.84 -34.63 2.74
C MET A 26 4.15 -33.77 1.49
N ILE A 27 4.25 -34.40 0.33
CA ILE A 27 4.49 -33.68 -0.93
C ILE A 27 3.32 -32.75 -1.25
N SER A 28 2.09 -33.22 -1.08
CA SER A 28 0.88 -32.42 -1.33
C SER A 28 0.79 -31.19 -0.41
N SER A 29 1.11 -31.35 0.88
CA SER A 29 1.14 -30.24 1.82
C SER A 29 2.21 -29.21 1.47
N THR A 30 3.40 -29.66 1.08
CA THR A 30 4.51 -28.77 0.67
C THR A 30 4.14 -27.97 -0.58
N LEU A 31 3.55 -28.62 -1.59
CA LEU A 31 3.08 -27.95 -2.80
C LEU A 31 1.97 -26.92 -2.51
N TYR A 32 1.06 -27.24 -1.60
CA TYR A 32 0.02 -26.33 -1.16
C TYR A 32 0.61 -25.05 -0.54
N TYR A 33 1.56 -25.18 0.37
CA TYR A 33 2.25 -24.04 0.97
C TYR A 33 3.06 -23.24 -0.06
N MET A 34 3.75 -23.90 -1.00
CA MET A 34 4.48 -23.20 -2.06
C MET A 34 3.59 -22.37 -2.99
N LEU A 35 2.34 -22.76 -3.17
CA LEU A 35 1.41 -22.01 -4.02
C LEU A 35 0.70 -20.86 -3.30
N ILE A 36 0.52 -20.95 -1.97
CA ILE A 36 -0.22 -19.94 -1.19
C ILE A 36 0.70 -18.86 -0.62
N LEU A 37 1.86 -19.22 -0.09
CA LEU A 37 2.79 -18.26 0.52
C LEU A 37 3.18 -17.09 -0.40
N PRO A 38 3.55 -17.31 -1.68
CA PRO A 38 3.97 -16.21 -2.55
C PRO A 38 2.86 -15.19 -2.84
N THR A 39 1.60 -15.62 -2.90
CA THR A 39 0.48 -14.71 -3.15
C THR A 39 0.25 -13.79 -1.96
N TRP A 40 0.27 -14.30 -0.75
CA TRP A 40 0.11 -13.52 0.46
C TRP A 40 1.24 -12.50 0.67
N GLN A 41 2.49 -12.91 0.42
CA GLN A 41 3.65 -12.01 0.47
C GLN A 41 3.58 -10.92 -0.61
N GLY A 42 3.09 -11.25 -1.80
CA GLY A 42 2.89 -10.30 -2.89
C GLY A 42 1.89 -9.21 -2.55
N ASP A 43 0.77 -9.57 -1.95
CA ASP A 43 -0.27 -8.63 -1.53
C ASP A 43 0.24 -7.67 -0.44
N HIS A 44 0.94 -8.20 0.56
CA HIS A 44 1.56 -7.41 1.61
C HIS A 44 2.61 -6.42 1.08
N LEU A 45 3.50 -6.87 0.21
CA LEU A 45 4.50 -6.01 -0.44
C LEU A 45 3.86 -4.93 -1.30
N THR A 46 2.77 -5.25 -1.99
CA THR A 46 2.03 -4.29 -2.80
C THR A 46 1.42 -3.19 -1.93
N ALA A 47 0.74 -3.57 -0.83
CA ALA A 47 0.17 -2.62 0.13
C ALA A 47 1.24 -1.70 0.71
N LEU A 48 2.37 -2.25 1.16
CA LEU A 48 3.49 -1.48 1.70
C LEU A 48 4.12 -0.52 0.69
N ASN A 49 4.25 -0.94 -0.57
CA ASN A 49 4.83 -0.09 -1.61
C ASN A 49 3.90 1.08 -1.96
N GLU A 50 2.60 0.85 -2.08
CA GLU A 50 1.63 1.91 -2.32
C GLU A 50 1.60 2.90 -1.15
N LEU A 51 1.57 2.39 0.08
CA LEU A 51 1.60 3.20 1.28
C LEU A 51 2.84 4.10 1.36
N ARG A 52 4.02 3.52 1.12
CA ARG A 52 5.28 4.27 1.09
C ARG A 52 5.28 5.34 0.00
N PHE A 53 4.88 4.98 -1.21
CA PHE A 53 4.84 5.91 -2.33
C PHE A 53 3.92 7.11 -2.05
N ALA A 54 2.73 6.86 -1.49
CA ALA A 54 1.79 7.90 -1.11
C ALA A 54 2.38 8.82 -0.03
N LEU A 55 2.88 8.25 1.08
CA LEU A 55 3.45 9.01 2.18
C LEU A 55 4.69 9.79 1.76
N ASP A 56 5.57 9.22 0.95
CA ASP A 56 6.77 9.91 0.44
C ASP A 56 6.40 11.05 -0.50
N THR A 57 5.37 10.88 -1.34
CA THR A 57 4.87 11.94 -2.22
C THR A 57 4.30 13.11 -1.41
N ILE A 58 3.45 12.82 -0.42
CA ILE A 58 2.85 13.83 0.44
C ILE A 58 3.93 14.53 1.29
N GLN A 59 4.92 13.78 1.78
CA GLN A 59 6.04 14.36 2.52
C GLN A 59 6.84 15.35 1.67
N LEU A 60 7.16 15.00 0.42
CA LEU A 60 7.88 15.90 -0.49
C LEU A 60 7.09 17.18 -0.76
N ASP A 61 5.79 17.08 -0.88
CA ASP A 61 4.92 18.25 -1.06
C ASP A 61 4.87 19.10 0.22
N GLY A 62 4.69 18.47 1.38
CA GLY A 62 4.56 19.17 2.66
C GLY A 62 5.85 19.87 3.11
N VAL A 63 7.02 19.24 2.93
CA VAL A 63 8.32 19.86 3.28
C VAL A 63 8.59 21.13 2.45
N GLN A 64 8.05 21.22 1.24
CA GLN A 64 8.17 22.41 0.38
C GLN A 64 7.11 23.47 0.69
N ALA A 65 6.03 23.08 1.35
CA ALA A 65 4.87 23.92 1.62
C ALA A 65 5.16 24.95 2.71
N GLN A 66 4.46 26.07 2.64
CA GLN A 66 4.47 27.14 3.65
C GLN A 66 3.27 27.03 4.60
N SER A 67 2.19 26.43 4.15
CA SER A 67 0.99 26.22 4.95
C SER A 67 0.19 25.02 4.45
N PHE A 68 -0.63 24.49 5.34
CA PHE A 68 -1.64 23.49 5.03
C PHE A 68 -3.02 24.01 5.44
N THR A 69 -3.99 23.86 4.54
CA THR A 69 -5.39 24.13 4.83
C THR A 69 -6.13 22.79 4.86
N SER A 70 -6.70 22.45 6.00
CA SER A 70 -7.47 21.22 6.16
C SER A 70 -8.81 21.33 5.44
N GLY A 71 -9.25 20.21 4.87
CA GLY A 71 -10.60 19.99 4.35
C GLY A 71 -11.33 18.90 5.13
N GLU A 72 -12.51 18.58 4.69
CA GLU A 72 -13.30 17.44 5.17
C GLU A 72 -13.42 16.40 4.07
N ALA A 73 -13.40 15.12 4.43
CA ALA A 73 -13.55 14.02 3.47
C ALA A 73 -14.79 14.22 2.55
N PRO A 74 -14.69 14.00 1.26
CA PRO A 74 -13.59 13.38 0.53
C PRO A 74 -12.41 14.29 0.18
N ASP A 75 -12.47 15.60 0.45
CA ASP A 75 -11.42 16.58 0.19
C ASP A 75 -10.64 16.82 1.47
N TYR A 76 -9.42 16.28 1.56
CA TYR A 76 -8.63 16.32 2.81
C TYR A 76 -7.90 17.64 3.03
N GLY A 77 -7.89 18.51 2.02
CA GLY A 77 -7.21 19.80 2.08
C GLY A 77 -6.05 19.92 1.10
N TYR A 78 -5.26 20.96 1.28
CA TYR A 78 -4.18 21.27 0.34
C TYR A 78 -2.99 21.94 1.03
N PHE A 79 -1.82 21.65 0.51
CA PHE A 79 -0.58 22.37 0.79
C PHE A 79 -0.44 23.58 -0.14
N THR A 80 0.06 24.70 0.39
CA THR A 80 0.29 25.93 -0.36
C THR A 80 1.74 26.33 -0.31
N TRP A 81 2.30 26.75 -1.44
CA TRP A 81 3.58 27.44 -1.51
C TRP A 81 3.50 28.62 -2.45
N ASN A 82 4.27 29.66 -2.13
CA ASN A 82 4.38 30.86 -2.93
C ASN A 82 5.65 30.81 -3.77
N TYR A 83 5.50 31.07 -5.04
CA TYR A 83 6.58 31.23 -5.98
C TYR A 83 6.77 32.70 -6.30
N PHE A 84 7.97 33.22 -6.09
CA PHE A 84 8.31 34.58 -6.49
C PHE A 84 8.90 34.54 -7.89
N ASP A 85 8.24 35.20 -8.81
CA ASP A 85 8.71 35.36 -10.18
C ASP A 85 9.63 36.59 -10.24
N ASN A 86 10.93 36.35 -10.44
CA ASN A 86 11.94 37.40 -10.51
C ASN A 86 11.81 38.31 -11.72
N ASP A 87 11.15 37.84 -12.81
CA ASP A 87 11.01 38.61 -14.04
C ASP A 87 9.85 39.60 -13.95
N THR A 88 8.77 39.20 -13.29
CA THR A 88 7.55 40.01 -13.14
C THR A 88 7.42 40.69 -11.79
N GLY A 89 8.22 40.28 -10.77
CA GLY A 89 8.11 40.73 -9.40
C GLY A 89 6.85 40.26 -8.67
N ASN A 90 6.10 39.33 -9.26
CA ASN A 90 4.85 38.85 -8.70
C ASN A 90 5.05 37.59 -7.84
N VAL A 91 4.22 37.48 -6.80
CA VAL A 91 4.09 36.25 -6.01
C VAL A 91 2.87 35.48 -6.50
N THR A 92 3.07 34.23 -6.93
CA THR A 92 2.00 33.34 -7.35
C THR A 92 1.90 32.18 -6.36
N ALA A 93 0.71 31.99 -5.79
CA ALA A 93 0.42 30.85 -4.92
C ALA A 93 0.07 29.61 -5.76
N TYR A 94 0.71 28.51 -5.45
CA TYR A 94 0.39 27.18 -6.01
C TYR A 94 -0.11 26.28 -4.90
N THR A 95 -0.99 25.36 -5.25
CA THR A 95 -1.55 24.38 -4.29
C THR A 95 -1.39 22.97 -4.80
N LYS A 96 -1.25 22.05 -3.86
CA LYS A 96 -1.38 20.60 -4.09
C LYS A 96 -2.48 20.09 -3.18
N SER A 97 -3.60 19.71 -3.78
CA SER A 97 -4.78 19.22 -3.07
C SER A 97 -4.87 17.71 -3.09
N TYR A 98 -5.51 17.17 -2.07
CA TYR A 98 -5.70 15.74 -1.90
C TYR A 98 -7.18 15.43 -1.72
N SER A 99 -7.66 14.45 -2.50
CA SER A 99 -9.06 14.04 -2.46
C SER A 99 -9.19 12.53 -2.62
N TYR A 100 -10.31 11.99 -2.13
CA TYR A 100 -10.65 10.57 -2.28
C TYR A 100 -11.63 10.39 -3.43
N ASP A 101 -11.28 9.50 -4.34
CA ASP A 101 -12.16 9.02 -5.40
C ASP A 101 -12.85 7.74 -4.93
N ALA A 102 -14.15 7.85 -4.62
CA ALA A 102 -14.94 6.73 -4.11
C ALA A 102 -15.26 5.68 -5.19
N ASP A 103 -15.28 6.07 -6.46
CA ASP A 103 -15.62 5.16 -7.57
C ASP A 103 -14.49 4.16 -7.82
N GLU A 104 -13.25 4.62 -7.69
CA GLU A 104 -12.07 3.82 -7.95
C GLU A 104 -11.26 3.45 -6.69
N GLY A 105 -11.67 3.94 -5.50
CA GLY A 105 -10.99 3.68 -4.22
C GLY A 105 -9.56 4.22 -4.21
N ARG A 106 -9.37 5.47 -4.68
CA ARG A 106 -8.05 6.07 -4.88
C ARG A 106 -7.87 7.36 -4.08
N LEU A 107 -6.64 7.59 -3.64
CA LEU A 107 -6.21 8.90 -3.17
C LEU A 107 -5.63 9.67 -4.35
N LEU A 108 -6.26 10.77 -4.71
CA LEU A 108 -5.86 11.65 -5.78
C LEU A 108 -5.05 12.82 -5.24
N ARG A 109 -4.07 13.24 -6.02
CA ARG A 109 -3.28 14.46 -5.82
C ARG A 109 -3.42 15.33 -7.06
N GLU A 110 -3.86 16.55 -6.88
CA GLU A 110 -3.94 17.56 -7.91
C GLU A 110 -2.85 18.63 -7.70
N ASP A 111 -2.16 18.96 -8.76
CA ASP A 111 -1.13 20.01 -8.77
C ASP A 111 -1.61 21.21 -9.57
N SER A 112 -1.87 22.34 -8.90
CA SER A 112 -2.40 23.56 -9.56
C SER A 112 -1.41 24.21 -10.52
N LYS A 113 -0.10 23.95 -10.36
CA LYS A 113 0.94 24.48 -11.25
C LYS A 113 1.00 23.73 -12.57
N GLU A 114 0.89 22.42 -12.53
CA GLU A 114 0.95 21.54 -13.70
C GLU A 114 -0.43 21.29 -14.32
N GLY A 115 -1.50 21.55 -13.57
CA GLY A 115 -2.89 21.28 -13.98
C GLY A 115 -3.16 19.78 -14.14
N ASN A 116 -2.43 18.94 -13.43
CA ASN A 116 -2.58 17.51 -13.52
C ASN A 116 -3.14 16.90 -12.24
N VAL A 117 -3.93 15.84 -12.43
CA VAL A 117 -4.44 15.00 -11.35
C VAL A 117 -3.84 13.60 -11.52
N ARG A 118 -3.29 13.04 -10.45
CA ARG A 118 -2.79 11.68 -10.46
C ARG A 118 -3.12 10.93 -9.17
N ALA A 119 -3.40 9.65 -9.30
CA ALA A 119 -3.55 8.77 -8.16
C ALA A 119 -2.17 8.52 -7.52
N ILE A 120 -2.10 8.69 -6.20
CA ILE A 120 -0.89 8.42 -5.40
C ILE A 120 -1.03 7.18 -4.53
N ALA A 121 -2.25 6.73 -4.25
CA ALA A 121 -2.56 5.42 -3.72
C ALA A 121 -3.83 4.89 -4.37
N SER A 122 -3.89 3.60 -4.57
CA SER A 122 -5.08 2.84 -4.92
C SER A 122 -5.41 1.89 -3.77
N ARG A 123 -6.59 1.29 -3.79
CA ARG A 123 -7.02 0.35 -2.74
C ARG A 123 -7.24 0.99 -1.36
N ILE A 124 -7.71 2.23 -1.36
CA ILE A 124 -8.27 2.88 -0.18
C ILE A 124 -9.73 2.42 -0.06
N ALA A 125 -10.09 1.77 1.04
CA ALA A 125 -11.42 1.17 1.18
C ALA A 125 -12.51 2.20 1.46
N SER A 126 -12.17 3.28 2.18
CA SER A 126 -13.09 4.37 2.50
C SER A 126 -12.37 5.71 2.62
N SER A 127 -13.13 6.80 2.58
CA SER A 127 -12.56 8.13 2.82
C SER A 127 -12.02 8.32 4.25
N GLU A 128 -12.43 7.48 5.20
CA GLU A 128 -11.95 7.52 6.60
C GLU A 128 -10.56 6.88 6.77
N ASP A 129 -10.13 6.10 5.77
CA ASP A 129 -8.81 5.47 5.76
C ASP A 129 -7.65 6.44 5.48
N VAL A 130 -7.98 7.69 5.19
CA VAL A 130 -7.01 8.75 4.99
C VAL A 130 -7.34 9.93 5.91
N THR A 131 -6.36 10.39 6.66
CA THR A 131 -6.52 11.55 7.54
C THR A 131 -5.34 12.50 7.44
N PHE A 132 -5.63 13.80 7.48
CA PHE A 132 -4.66 14.89 7.54
C PHE A 132 -4.99 15.73 8.76
N VAL A 133 -4.16 15.65 9.79
CA VAL A 133 -4.37 16.37 11.05
C VAL A 133 -3.28 17.42 11.22
N PRO A 134 -3.60 18.71 11.05
CA PRO A 134 -2.64 19.77 11.30
C PRO A 134 -2.32 19.88 12.80
N SER A 135 -1.08 20.23 13.13
CA SER A 135 -0.66 20.55 14.49
C SER A 135 -1.31 21.86 14.97
N GLU A 136 -1.45 22.02 16.28
CA GLU A 136 -2.05 23.23 16.87
C GLU A 136 -1.31 24.53 16.49
N ASP A 137 0.01 24.46 16.28
CA ASP A 137 0.85 25.59 15.85
C ASP A 137 0.86 25.80 14.34
N GLY A 138 0.18 24.96 13.57
CA GLY A 138 0.09 25.01 12.12
C GLY A 138 1.41 24.75 11.38
N LYS A 139 2.42 24.18 12.07
CA LYS A 139 3.76 23.95 11.50
C LYS A 139 3.97 22.55 10.96
N ALA A 140 3.16 21.61 11.39
CA ALA A 140 3.24 20.23 10.97
C ALA A 140 1.86 19.68 10.61
N VAL A 141 1.86 18.61 9.84
CA VAL A 141 0.65 17.84 9.50
C VAL A 141 0.95 16.36 9.70
N THR A 142 0.15 15.71 10.52
CA THR A 142 0.19 14.24 10.65
C THR A 142 -0.71 13.64 9.60
N VAL A 143 -0.13 12.83 8.72
CA VAL A 143 -0.86 12.12 7.66
C VAL A 143 -0.91 10.64 8.01
N THR A 144 -2.11 10.07 8.03
CA THR A 144 -2.31 8.63 8.19
C THR A 144 -3.05 8.08 6.97
N ILE A 145 -2.55 6.98 6.42
CA ILE A 145 -3.14 6.30 5.27
C ILE A 145 -3.25 4.82 5.58
N THR A 146 -4.39 4.23 5.25
CA THR A 146 -4.65 2.79 5.33
C THR A 146 -4.94 2.26 3.94
N VAL A 147 -4.17 1.25 3.52
CA VAL A 147 -4.32 0.56 2.23
C VAL A 147 -4.79 -0.87 2.48
N THR A 148 -5.83 -1.30 1.77
CA THR A 148 -6.38 -2.66 1.88
C THR A 148 -6.27 -3.38 0.56
N VAL A 149 -5.52 -4.47 0.53
CA VAL A 149 -5.39 -5.35 -0.64
C VAL A 149 -6.29 -6.57 -0.46
N ASN A 150 -7.30 -6.68 -1.29
CA ASN A 150 -8.19 -7.84 -1.34
C ASN A 150 -7.68 -8.82 -2.40
N SER A 151 -7.28 -10.01 -1.98
CA SER A 151 -6.90 -11.10 -2.87
C SER A 151 -8.04 -12.11 -2.96
N ALA A 152 -8.29 -12.63 -4.15
CA ALA A 152 -9.29 -13.69 -4.35
C ALA A 152 -8.94 -15.02 -3.64
N ARG A 153 -7.74 -15.11 -3.06
CA ARG A 153 -7.17 -16.33 -2.48
C ARG A 153 -6.72 -16.22 -1.02
N SER A 154 -6.73 -15.02 -0.45
CA SER A 154 -6.32 -14.78 0.94
C SER A 154 -7.31 -13.83 1.63
N GLU A 155 -7.22 -13.74 2.95
CA GLU A 155 -7.88 -12.67 3.69
C GLU A 155 -7.34 -11.31 3.25
N ALA A 156 -8.17 -10.27 3.38
CA ALA A 156 -7.77 -8.90 3.07
C ALA A 156 -6.53 -8.52 3.90
N THR A 157 -5.51 -8.00 3.25
CA THR A 157 -4.30 -7.49 3.91
C THR A 157 -4.42 -5.98 4.03
N THR A 158 -4.40 -5.48 5.26
CA THR A 158 -4.52 -4.05 5.55
C THR A 158 -3.23 -3.54 6.18
N GLU A 159 -2.67 -2.47 5.62
CA GLU A 159 -1.49 -1.80 6.11
C GLU A 159 -1.79 -0.34 6.37
N THR A 160 -1.35 0.15 7.53
CA THR A 160 -1.51 1.55 7.92
C THR A 160 -0.15 2.18 8.15
N GLY A 161 0.04 3.36 7.60
CA GLY A 161 1.23 4.17 7.83
C GLY A 161 0.88 5.57 8.27
N THR A 162 1.68 6.10 9.17
CA THR A 162 1.54 7.46 9.67
C THR A 162 2.85 8.21 9.48
N ARG A 163 2.77 9.48 9.13
CA ARG A 163 3.94 10.34 8.97
C ARG A 163 3.64 11.76 9.44
N ASP A 164 4.54 12.30 10.24
CA ASP A 164 4.54 13.70 10.63
C ASP A 164 5.39 14.50 9.64
N ILE A 165 4.82 15.54 9.09
CA ILE A 165 5.41 16.36 8.04
C ILE A 165 5.56 17.78 8.56
N GLU A 166 6.79 18.20 8.79
CA GLU A 166 7.10 19.59 9.15
C GLU A 166 7.19 20.44 7.88
N MET A 167 6.41 21.52 7.85
CA MET A 167 6.38 22.45 6.74
C MET A 167 7.52 23.47 6.84
N ARG A 168 7.97 23.96 5.69
CA ARG A 168 8.96 25.01 5.63
C ARG A 168 8.33 26.34 6.04
N LEU A 169 8.55 26.72 7.28
CA LEU A 169 8.17 28.07 7.72
C LEU A 169 9.04 29.09 6.98
N THR A 170 8.42 29.98 6.23
CA THR A 170 9.10 31.22 5.81
C THR A 170 9.25 32.12 7.04
N PRO A 171 10.41 32.66 7.29
CA PRO A 171 10.61 33.65 8.34
C PRO A 171 9.82 34.92 8.10
#